data_27176daa8144445c7908510c94f2bfa2
#
_entry.id   27176daa8144445c7908510c94f2bfa2
#
_cell.length_a   1.000
_cell.length_b   1.000
_cell.length_c   1.000
_cell.angle_alpha   90.00
_cell.angle_beta   90.00
_cell.angle_gamma   90.00
#
_symmetry.space_group_name_H-M   'P 1'
#
loop_
_entity.id
_entity.type
_entity.pdbx_description
1 polymer ?
#
loop_
_entity_poly.entity_id
_entity_poly.type
_entity_poly.pdbx_seq_one_letter_code
_entity_poly.pdbx_strand_id
1 'polypeptide(L)'
;MEIIHISAECYPVAKAGGLGDVVGALPKYQNKLGHVAKVVMPMYRTKFLYNNEWELVHEGGQYLGLKWFHYSVIREKTNKLGFDLFLVDINGLLDREKIYGYDDDSERFTAFQIAVCDWLSKWQHLPDIIHVHDHQAGLIPFMIKYCYAFSHLSQIPTLFTIHNGQYQGWMGWDKSHYIPAYDSWKWGMLDWKNNINPMASAVRCAWKVNTVSQSYMEELRYNANGLEALFEYEKGKCTGILNGIDTEVWDPATDEYIAKNFSVETVDKGKRKNKKEL
;
A
#
# COMPACT_ATOMS: atom_id res chain seq x y z
N MET A 1 -9.36 -5.41 -16.65
CA MET A 1 -7.96 -5.16 -16.25
C MET A 1 -7.68 -5.89 -14.96
N GLU A 2 -6.51 -6.46 -14.83
CA GLU A 2 -6.01 -7.02 -13.57
C GLU A 2 -5.17 -5.97 -12.83
N ILE A 3 -5.56 -5.63 -11.60
CA ILE A 3 -4.95 -4.59 -10.78
C ILE A 3 -4.48 -5.23 -9.48
N ILE A 4 -3.20 -5.04 -9.14
CA ILE A 4 -2.67 -5.50 -7.87
C ILE A 4 -2.36 -4.30 -6.97
N HIS A 5 -3.05 -4.18 -5.84
CA HIS A 5 -2.80 -3.19 -4.81
C HIS A 5 -1.77 -3.71 -3.83
N ILE A 6 -0.73 -2.92 -3.58
CA ILE A 6 0.33 -3.26 -2.61
C ILE A 6 0.33 -2.20 -1.53
N SER A 7 0.05 -2.60 -0.30
CA SER A 7 -0.19 -1.70 0.82
C SER A 7 0.28 -2.27 2.14
N ALA A 8 0.63 -1.39 3.08
CA ALA A 8 0.88 -1.78 4.46
C ALA A 8 -0.40 -2.01 5.28
N GLU A 9 -1.54 -1.47 4.83
CA GLU A 9 -2.82 -1.57 5.51
C GLU A 9 -3.92 -2.03 4.54
N CYS A 10 -4.89 -2.77 5.09
CA CYS A 10 -6.14 -3.11 4.41
C CYS A 10 -7.18 -3.48 5.48
N TYR A 11 -8.28 -2.74 5.60
CA TYR A 11 -9.39 -3.08 6.48
C TYR A 11 -10.15 -4.30 5.93
N PRO A 12 -10.57 -5.26 6.77
CA PRO A 12 -10.48 -5.33 8.23
C PRO A 12 -9.23 -6.08 8.75
N VAL A 13 -8.25 -6.34 7.93
CA VAL A 13 -7.07 -7.17 8.24
C VAL A 13 -6.14 -6.47 9.23
N ALA A 14 -5.72 -5.26 8.86
CA ALA A 14 -4.91 -4.38 9.69
C ALA A 14 -5.15 -2.92 9.25
N LYS A 15 -5.38 -2.03 10.21
CA LYS A 15 -5.68 -0.63 9.95
C LYS A 15 -5.10 0.24 11.07
N ALA A 16 -4.40 1.30 10.68
CA ALA A 16 -3.99 2.38 11.57
C ALA A 16 -4.61 3.72 11.16
N GLY A 17 -4.94 3.90 9.89
CA GLY A 17 -5.48 5.14 9.34
C GLY A 17 -6.44 4.95 8.15
N GLY A 18 -6.70 6.05 7.44
CA GLY A 18 -7.59 6.04 6.27
C GLY A 18 -7.05 5.23 5.07
N LEU A 19 -5.74 4.95 5.03
CA LEU A 19 -5.15 4.04 4.05
C LEU A 19 -5.85 2.68 4.07
N GLY A 20 -6.03 2.10 5.27
CA GLY A 20 -6.69 0.82 5.45
C GLY A 20 -8.12 0.81 4.91
N ASP A 21 -8.89 1.88 5.11
CA ASP A 21 -10.26 2.00 4.59
C ASP A 21 -10.30 2.01 3.07
N VAL A 22 -9.42 2.79 2.45
CA VAL A 22 -9.35 2.88 0.98
C VAL A 22 -8.98 1.54 0.36
N VAL A 23 -7.93 0.88 0.87
CA VAL A 23 -7.45 -0.41 0.33
C VAL A 23 -8.43 -1.54 0.65
N GLY A 24 -9.19 -1.44 1.74
CA GLY A 24 -10.26 -2.39 2.06
C GLY A 24 -11.53 -2.24 1.20
N ALA A 25 -11.73 -1.07 0.59
CA ALA A 25 -12.92 -0.78 -0.20
C ALA A 25 -12.66 -0.75 -1.71
N LEU A 26 -11.68 0.01 -2.17
CA LEU A 26 -11.44 0.28 -3.60
C LEU A 26 -11.37 -0.99 -4.46
N PRO A 27 -10.62 -2.05 -4.10
CA PRO A 27 -10.55 -3.28 -4.90
C PRO A 27 -11.91 -3.97 -5.05
N LYS A 28 -12.72 -3.97 -3.99
CA LYS A 28 -14.10 -4.53 -4.02
C LYS A 28 -14.97 -3.82 -5.05
N TYR A 29 -14.91 -2.49 -5.11
CA TYR A 29 -15.68 -1.71 -6.07
C TYR A 29 -15.12 -1.81 -7.49
N GLN A 30 -13.81 -1.96 -7.66
CA GLN A 30 -13.20 -2.25 -8.96
C GLN A 30 -13.68 -3.60 -9.49
N ASN A 31 -13.77 -4.63 -8.64
CA ASN A 31 -14.31 -5.94 -9.01
C ASN A 31 -15.80 -5.85 -9.41
N LYS A 32 -16.61 -5.05 -8.69
CA LYS A 32 -18.01 -4.79 -9.08
C LYS A 32 -18.13 -4.10 -10.45
N LEU A 33 -17.10 -3.38 -10.88
CA LEU A 33 -17.05 -2.75 -12.20
C LEU A 33 -16.48 -3.66 -13.30
N GLY A 34 -16.22 -4.95 -12.99
CA GLY A 34 -15.75 -5.94 -13.97
C GLY A 34 -14.23 -5.97 -14.15
N HIS A 35 -13.47 -5.40 -13.23
CA HIS A 35 -12.02 -5.57 -13.15
C HIS A 35 -11.67 -6.75 -12.23
N VAL A 36 -10.40 -7.14 -12.22
CA VAL A 36 -9.85 -8.13 -11.29
C VAL A 36 -8.86 -7.41 -10.39
N ALA A 37 -9.32 -6.95 -9.24
CA ALA A 37 -8.49 -6.27 -8.27
C ALA A 37 -8.10 -7.21 -7.12
N LYS A 38 -6.84 -7.19 -6.77
CA LYS A 38 -6.22 -8.02 -5.72
C LYS A 38 -5.45 -7.12 -4.75
N VAL A 39 -5.30 -7.56 -3.50
CA VAL A 39 -4.52 -6.85 -2.48
C VAL A 39 -3.39 -7.73 -1.97
N VAL A 40 -2.22 -7.14 -1.82
CA VAL A 40 -1.04 -7.75 -1.19
C VAL A 40 -0.58 -6.86 -0.04
N MET A 41 -0.41 -7.43 1.14
CA MET A 41 0.06 -6.72 2.32
C MET A 41 0.92 -7.62 3.22
N PRO A 42 1.67 -7.04 4.18
CA PRO A 42 2.39 -7.82 5.17
C PRO A 42 1.46 -8.65 6.05
N MET A 43 1.92 -9.83 6.47
CA MET A 43 1.20 -10.70 7.39
C MET A 43 1.46 -10.29 8.85
N TYR A 44 0.64 -9.38 9.36
CA TYR A 44 0.69 -9.04 10.78
C TYR A 44 -0.07 -10.06 11.64
N ARG A 45 0.32 -10.20 12.91
CA ARG A 45 -0.32 -11.10 13.88
C ARG A 45 -1.61 -10.50 14.45
N THR A 46 -2.60 -10.26 13.58
CA THR A 46 -3.89 -9.67 13.93
C THR A 46 -4.96 -10.75 14.19
N LYS A 47 -6.06 -10.36 14.84
CA LYS A 47 -7.22 -11.25 15.03
C LYS A 47 -7.76 -11.76 13.69
N PHE A 48 -7.71 -10.95 12.63
CA PHE A 48 -8.16 -11.36 11.32
C PHE A 48 -7.38 -12.56 10.80
N LEU A 49 -6.05 -12.56 10.96
CA LEU A 49 -5.21 -13.69 10.56
C LEU A 49 -5.67 -15.00 11.21
N TYR A 50 -5.95 -14.99 12.52
CA TYR A 50 -6.32 -16.19 13.27
C TYR A 50 -7.77 -16.65 13.06
N ASN A 51 -8.65 -15.74 12.66
CA ASN A 51 -10.08 -16.01 12.48
C ASN A 51 -10.46 -16.37 11.05
N ASN A 52 -9.49 -16.53 10.15
CA ASN A 52 -9.76 -16.84 8.74
C ASN A 52 -8.92 -18.04 8.28
N GLU A 53 -9.36 -18.61 7.15
CA GLU A 53 -8.67 -19.73 6.51
C GLU A 53 -7.75 -19.25 5.40
N TRP A 54 -6.58 -19.85 5.33
CA TRP A 54 -5.54 -19.46 4.39
C TRP A 54 -5.07 -20.66 3.57
N GLU A 55 -4.60 -20.40 2.38
CA GLU A 55 -3.86 -21.37 1.57
C GLU A 55 -2.50 -20.79 1.20
N LEU A 56 -1.49 -21.61 1.25
CA LEU A 56 -0.15 -21.28 0.76
C LEU A 56 -0.17 -21.25 -0.77
N VAL A 57 0.21 -20.11 -1.36
CA VAL A 57 0.22 -19.95 -2.81
C VAL A 57 1.64 -19.81 -3.37
N HIS A 58 2.60 -19.38 -2.55
CA HIS A 58 3.99 -19.28 -2.98
C HIS A 58 4.95 -19.31 -1.77
N GLU A 59 6.13 -19.85 -2.00
CA GLU A 59 7.29 -19.73 -1.13
C GLU A 59 8.50 -19.31 -1.94
N GLY A 60 9.31 -18.43 -1.36
CA GLY A 60 10.50 -17.89 -2.00
C GLY A 60 11.55 -17.47 -1.01
N GLY A 61 12.64 -16.96 -1.54
CA GLY A 61 13.69 -16.40 -0.70
C GLY A 61 14.49 -15.37 -1.47
N GLN A 62 14.93 -14.32 -0.77
CA GLN A 62 15.66 -13.20 -1.33
C GLN A 62 16.70 -12.67 -0.33
N TYR A 63 17.50 -11.73 -0.77
CA TYR A 63 18.46 -11.04 0.05
C TYR A 63 17.99 -9.62 0.41
N LEU A 64 18.13 -9.26 1.68
CA LEU A 64 18.14 -7.89 2.15
C LEU A 64 19.59 -7.52 2.47
N GLY A 65 20.27 -6.89 1.54
CA GLY A 65 21.71 -6.73 1.62
C GLY A 65 22.46 -8.07 1.56
N LEU A 66 23.17 -8.41 2.63
CA LEU A 66 23.85 -9.71 2.75
C LEU A 66 23.04 -10.76 3.50
N LYS A 67 21.90 -10.39 4.07
CA LYS A 67 21.09 -11.28 4.88
C LYS A 67 20.02 -11.95 4.01
N TRP A 68 20.10 -13.27 3.91
CA TRP A 68 19.07 -14.07 3.27
C TRP A 68 17.80 -14.12 4.13
N PHE A 69 16.64 -14.00 3.51
CA PHE A 69 15.35 -14.23 4.15
C PHE A 69 14.45 -15.14 3.30
N HIS A 70 13.69 -15.97 3.95
CA HIS A 70 12.59 -16.70 3.34
C HIS A 70 11.30 -15.92 3.49
N TYR A 71 10.41 -16.04 2.50
CA TYR A 71 9.08 -15.50 2.58
C TYR A 71 8.06 -16.51 2.06
N SER A 72 6.85 -16.45 2.57
CA SER A 72 5.70 -17.15 2.03
C SER A 72 4.60 -16.17 1.69
N VAL A 73 3.77 -16.52 0.71
CA VAL A 73 2.57 -15.78 0.34
C VAL A 73 1.39 -16.69 0.55
N ILE A 74 0.43 -16.25 1.37
CA ILE A 74 -0.81 -16.97 1.63
C ILE A 74 -1.99 -16.17 1.11
N ARG A 75 -3.04 -16.87 0.64
CA ARG A 75 -4.28 -16.28 0.13
C ARG A 75 -5.43 -16.57 1.09
N GLU A 76 -6.30 -15.58 1.31
CA GLU A 76 -7.56 -15.76 2.03
C GLU A 76 -8.52 -16.61 1.20
N LYS A 77 -9.10 -17.68 1.78
CA LYS A 77 -9.85 -18.71 1.02
C LYS A 77 -11.30 -18.36 0.74
N THR A 78 -11.92 -17.50 1.54
CA THR A 78 -13.38 -17.33 1.50
C THR A 78 -13.83 -16.24 0.52
N ASN A 79 -12.92 -15.39 0.05
CA ASN A 79 -13.20 -14.22 -0.81
C ASN A 79 -14.29 -13.28 -0.24
N LYS A 80 -14.50 -13.28 1.08
CA LYS A 80 -15.55 -12.50 1.75
C LYS A 80 -15.32 -10.99 1.69
N LEU A 81 -14.10 -10.56 1.32
CA LEU A 81 -13.77 -9.14 1.15
C LEU A 81 -14.22 -8.60 -0.22
N GLY A 82 -14.62 -9.49 -1.14
CA GLY A 82 -14.99 -9.12 -2.51
C GLY A 82 -13.78 -8.89 -3.43
N PHE A 83 -12.59 -9.29 -2.97
CA PHE A 83 -11.34 -9.32 -3.74
C PHE A 83 -10.40 -10.37 -3.15
N ASP A 84 -9.44 -10.85 -3.96
CA ASP A 84 -8.38 -11.73 -3.49
C ASP A 84 -7.41 -10.95 -2.58
N LEU A 85 -7.24 -11.46 -1.36
CA LEU A 85 -6.27 -10.93 -0.40
C LEU A 85 -5.09 -11.89 -0.25
N PHE A 86 -3.89 -11.35 -0.40
CA PHE A 86 -2.62 -12.05 -0.20
C PHE A 86 -1.84 -11.42 0.95
N LEU A 87 -1.33 -12.25 1.84
CA LEU A 87 -0.45 -11.84 2.93
C LEU A 87 0.96 -12.40 2.69
N VAL A 88 1.95 -11.52 2.83
CA VAL A 88 3.37 -11.90 2.75
C VAL A 88 3.91 -12.07 4.16
N ASP A 89 4.38 -13.27 4.49
CA ASP A 89 5.06 -13.57 5.74
C ASP A 89 6.58 -13.57 5.53
N ILE A 90 7.29 -12.87 6.40
CA ILE A 90 8.75 -12.91 6.54
C ILE A 90 9.04 -13.00 8.02
N ASN A 91 9.38 -14.23 8.47
CA ASN A 91 9.61 -14.49 9.87
C ASN A 91 10.69 -13.57 10.48
N GLY A 92 10.40 -13.00 11.64
CA GLY A 92 11.26 -12.05 12.32
C GLY A 92 11.20 -10.62 11.79
N LEU A 93 10.51 -10.36 10.65
CA LEU A 93 10.35 -9.03 10.08
C LEU A 93 8.88 -8.59 10.04
N LEU A 94 7.98 -9.38 9.44
CA LEU A 94 6.58 -8.99 9.24
C LEU A 94 5.62 -9.55 10.28
N ASP A 95 6.01 -10.55 11.02
CA ASP A 95 5.23 -11.23 12.06
C ASP A 95 5.09 -10.39 13.35
N ARG A 96 4.68 -9.14 13.19
CA ARG A 96 4.51 -8.16 14.27
C ARG A 96 3.03 -7.93 14.61
N GLU A 97 2.76 -7.51 15.85
CA GLU A 97 1.41 -7.15 16.29
C GLU A 97 0.99 -5.77 15.79
N LYS A 98 1.94 -4.82 15.75
CA LYS A 98 1.70 -3.46 15.25
C LYS A 98 2.14 -3.35 13.80
N ILE A 99 1.46 -2.49 13.06
CA ILE A 99 1.80 -2.19 11.67
C ILE A 99 3.11 -1.40 11.60
N TYR A 100 3.25 -0.37 12.43
CA TYR A 100 4.34 0.62 12.42
C TYR A 100 4.97 0.81 13.78
N GLY A 101 6.12 1.51 13.79
CA GLY A 101 6.77 2.01 14.99
C GLY A 101 7.84 1.10 15.56
N TYR A 102 8.46 0.30 14.71
CA TYR A 102 9.63 -0.50 15.06
C TYR A 102 10.90 0.14 14.49
N ASP A 103 12.02 0.00 15.18
CA ASP A 103 13.31 0.54 14.76
C ASP A 103 13.79 -0.04 13.43
N ASP A 104 13.31 -1.24 13.09
CA ASP A 104 13.60 -1.97 11.85
C ASP A 104 12.54 -1.77 10.76
N ASP A 105 11.68 -0.75 10.84
CA ASP A 105 10.63 -0.51 9.82
C ASP A 105 11.20 -0.36 8.41
N SER A 106 12.39 0.23 8.25
CA SER A 106 13.04 0.35 6.94
C SER A 106 13.43 -1.01 6.35
N GLU A 107 13.94 -1.93 7.17
CA GLU A 107 14.27 -3.31 6.79
C GLU A 107 13.01 -4.10 6.45
N ARG A 108 12.03 -4.03 7.33
CA ARG A 108 10.75 -4.76 7.20
C ARG A 108 10.05 -4.42 5.89
N PHE A 109 9.83 -3.14 5.64
CA PHE A 109 9.11 -2.74 4.43
C PHE A 109 9.96 -2.83 3.17
N THR A 110 11.29 -2.74 3.24
CA THR A 110 12.14 -3.04 2.08
C THR A 110 12.10 -4.53 1.74
N ALA A 111 12.21 -5.42 2.72
CA ALA A 111 12.10 -6.86 2.51
C ALA A 111 10.72 -7.26 1.97
N PHE A 112 9.64 -6.67 2.48
CA PHE A 112 8.28 -6.85 1.96
C PHE A 112 8.20 -6.51 0.46
N GLN A 113 8.72 -5.36 0.07
CA GLN A 113 8.70 -4.92 -1.32
C GLN A 113 9.51 -5.82 -2.25
N ILE A 114 10.67 -6.30 -1.78
CA ILE A 114 11.50 -7.27 -2.51
C ILE A 114 10.75 -8.59 -2.69
N ALA A 115 10.13 -9.11 -1.63
CA ALA A 115 9.35 -10.35 -1.68
C ALA A 115 8.17 -10.24 -2.66
N VAL A 116 7.45 -9.10 -2.66
CA VAL A 116 6.36 -8.85 -3.60
C VAL A 116 6.88 -8.80 -5.05
N CYS A 117 7.96 -8.09 -5.33
CA CYS A 117 8.55 -8.03 -6.67
C CYS A 117 9.03 -9.42 -7.13
N ASP A 118 9.65 -10.19 -6.23
CA ASP A 118 10.10 -11.56 -6.56
C ASP A 118 8.91 -12.47 -6.86
N TRP A 119 7.87 -12.44 -6.05
CA TRP A 119 6.66 -13.23 -6.27
C TRP A 119 5.97 -12.84 -7.59
N LEU A 120 5.75 -11.55 -7.86
CA LEU A 120 5.18 -11.09 -9.13
C LEU A 120 6.01 -11.54 -10.33
N SER A 121 7.32 -11.62 -10.17
CA SER A 121 8.22 -12.08 -11.21
C SER A 121 8.05 -13.55 -11.61
N LYS A 122 7.36 -14.34 -10.81
CA LYS A 122 7.05 -15.76 -11.08
C LYS A 122 5.67 -15.96 -11.71
N TRP A 123 4.89 -14.89 -11.87
CA TRP A 123 3.57 -14.98 -12.47
C TRP A 123 3.67 -15.24 -13.98
N GLN A 124 2.86 -16.18 -14.47
CA GLN A 124 2.77 -16.45 -15.91
C GLN A 124 2.04 -15.33 -16.66
N HIS A 125 1.02 -14.75 -16.02
CA HIS A 125 0.27 -13.61 -16.53
C HIS A 125 0.49 -12.44 -15.59
N LEU A 126 1.17 -11.42 -16.09
CA LEU A 126 1.48 -10.22 -15.33
C LEU A 126 0.23 -9.33 -15.21
N PRO A 127 0.06 -8.60 -14.09
CA PRO A 127 -1.05 -7.68 -13.93
C PRO A 127 -0.94 -6.52 -14.93
N ASP A 128 -2.09 -5.94 -15.29
CA ASP A 128 -2.14 -4.75 -16.13
C ASP A 128 -1.63 -3.51 -15.41
N ILE A 129 -1.81 -3.44 -14.09
CA ILE A 129 -1.41 -2.29 -13.25
C ILE A 129 -0.90 -2.78 -11.89
N ILE A 130 0.23 -2.24 -11.47
CA ILE A 130 0.71 -2.31 -10.08
C ILE A 130 0.37 -0.99 -9.39
N HIS A 131 -0.52 -1.05 -8.39
CA HIS A 131 -0.95 0.10 -7.61
C HIS A 131 -0.33 0.05 -6.22
N VAL A 132 0.64 0.93 -5.96
CA VAL A 132 1.37 0.99 -4.69
C VAL A 132 0.87 2.13 -3.82
N HIS A 133 0.79 1.90 -2.51
CA HIS A 133 0.22 2.83 -1.54
C HIS A 133 1.24 3.24 -0.49
N ASP A 134 1.48 4.54 -0.35
CA ASP A 134 2.39 5.18 0.58
C ASP A 134 3.84 4.67 0.51
N HIS A 135 4.70 5.17 1.37
CA HIS A 135 6.14 4.90 1.33
C HIS A 135 6.51 3.43 1.59
N GLN A 136 5.66 2.68 2.30
CA GLN A 136 5.91 1.27 2.60
C GLN A 136 5.91 0.37 1.34
N ALA A 137 5.31 0.84 0.26
CA ALA A 137 5.37 0.22 -1.07
C ALA A 137 6.10 1.11 -2.10
N GLY A 138 6.67 2.23 -1.67
CA GLY A 138 7.18 3.30 -2.53
C GLY A 138 8.47 2.97 -3.30
N LEU A 139 9.22 1.95 -2.92
CA LEU A 139 10.42 1.51 -3.66
C LEU A 139 10.08 0.57 -4.83
N ILE A 140 8.88 -0.02 -4.88
CA ILE A 140 8.49 -0.96 -5.94
C ILE A 140 8.62 -0.33 -7.34
N PRO A 141 8.12 0.89 -7.61
CA PRO A 141 8.28 1.50 -8.94
C PRO A 141 9.75 1.63 -9.38
N PHE A 142 10.65 1.94 -8.44
CA PHE A 142 12.08 1.95 -8.72
C PHE A 142 12.61 0.54 -8.97
N MET A 143 12.28 -0.42 -8.10
CA MET A 143 12.80 -1.80 -8.18
C MET A 143 12.43 -2.46 -9.50
N ILE A 144 11.17 -2.40 -9.92
CA ILE A 144 10.74 -3.04 -11.17
C ILE A 144 11.30 -2.33 -12.41
N LYS A 145 11.61 -1.04 -12.32
CA LYS A 145 12.10 -0.25 -13.45
C LYS A 145 13.61 -0.34 -13.64
N TYR A 146 14.37 -0.44 -12.54
CA TYR A 146 15.82 -0.27 -12.59
C TYR A 146 16.62 -1.41 -11.96
N CYS A 147 16.06 -2.23 -11.07
CA CYS A 147 16.78 -3.36 -10.50
C CYS A 147 16.81 -4.53 -11.49
N TYR A 148 18.01 -5.08 -11.71
CA TYR A 148 18.21 -6.16 -12.70
C TYR A 148 17.34 -7.38 -12.44
N ALA A 149 17.16 -7.75 -11.16
CA ALA A 149 16.36 -8.91 -10.77
C ALA A 149 14.88 -8.83 -11.21
N PHE A 150 14.34 -7.62 -11.40
CA PHE A 150 12.93 -7.37 -11.68
C PHE A 150 12.67 -6.66 -13.00
N SER A 151 13.69 -6.52 -13.84
CA SER A 151 13.63 -5.74 -15.09
C SER A 151 12.53 -6.19 -16.06
N HIS A 152 12.16 -7.47 -16.06
CA HIS A 152 11.07 -7.99 -16.89
C HIS A 152 9.68 -7.49 -16.47
N LEU A 153 9.52 -6.92 -15.25
CA LEU A 153 8.30 -6.25 -14.80
C LEU A 153 8.24 -4.78 -15.24
N SER A 154 9.29 -4.24 -15.85
CA SER A 154 9.46 -2.80 -16.12
C SER A 154 8.40 -2.19 -17.05
N GLN A 155 7.73 -3.02 -17.83
CA GLN A 155 6.67 -2.57 -18.77
C GLN A 155 5.30 -2.45 -18.09
N ILE A 156 5.15 -2.94 -16.86
CA ILE A 156 3.88 -2.84 -16.15
C ILE A 156 3.70 -1.41 -15.64
N PRO A 157 2.61 -0.71 -16.00
CA PRO A 157 2.30 0.61 -15.48
C PRO A 157 2.17 0.59 -13.96
N THR A 158 2.79 1.56 -13.30
CA THR A 158 2.68 1.73 -11.85
C THR A 158 1.88 2.99 -11.51
N LEU A 159 0.91 2.84 -10.61
CA LEU A 159 0.20 3.94 -9.97
C LEU A 159 0.67 4.05 -8.53
N PHE A 160 1.02 5.24 -8.09
CA PHE A 160 1.38 5.52 -6.70
C PHE A 160 0.35 6.43 -6.05
N THR A 161 -0.26 5.98 -4.95
CA THR A 161 -1.19 6.79 -4.15
C THR A 161 -0.53 7.24 -2.86
N ILE A 162 -0.58 8.55 -2.62
CA ILE A 162 -0.15 9.19 -1.38
C ILE A 162 -1.38 9.43 -0.51
N HIS A 163 -1.47 8.72 0.63
CA HIS A 163 -2.52 8.92 1.62
C HIS A 163 -2.08 9.94 2.67
N ASN A 164 -0.78 9.93 3.02
CA ASN A 164 -0.22 10.90 3.95
C ASN A 164 1.22 11.27 3.56
N GLY A 165 1.43 12.45 3.00
CA GLY A 165 2.73 12.97 2.58
C GLY A 165 3.69 13.30 3.73
N GLN A 166 3.23 13.24 4.99
CA GLN A 166 4.07 13.47 6.15
C GLN A 166 5.05 12.32 6.41
N TYR A 167 4.65 11.09 6.12
CA TYR A 167 5.47 9.90 6.35
C TYR A 167 6.10 9.44 5.02
N GLN A 168 7.42 9.57 4.90
CA GLN A 168 8.13 9.39 3.63
C GLN A 168 9.07 8.17 3.60
N GLY A 169 9.30 7.53 4.76
CA GLY A 169 10.11 6.31 4.87
C GLY A 169 11.61 6.54 4.73
N TRP A 170 12.11 7.69 5.17
CA TRP A 170 13.52 8.05 5.10
C TRP A 170 14.45 6.97 5.64
N MET A 171 15.52 6.67 4.93
CA MET A 171 16.64 5.87 5.41
C MET A 171 17.97 6.43 4.90
N GLY A 172 19.02 6.30 5.71
CA GLY A 172 20.37 6.73 5.34
C GLY A 172 20.92 5.91 4.17
N TRP A 173 21.91 6.48 3.47
CA TRP A 173 22.61 5.78 2.39
C TRP A 173 23.46 4.59 2.87
N ASP A 174 23.75 4.49 4.16
CA ASP A 174 24.32 3.29 4.80
C ASP A 174 23.44 2.04 4.59
N LYS A 175 22.11 2.23 4.41
CA LYS A 175 21.14 1.19 4.11
C LYS A 175 20.95 0.92 2.61
N SER A 176 21.71 1.59 1.73
CA SER A 176 21.58 1.41 0.27
C SER A 176 21.78 -0.04 -0.18
N HIS A 177 22.54 -0.81 0.58
CA HIS A 177 22.78 -2.23 0.33
C HIS A 177 21.53 -3.11 0.48
N TYR A 178 20.44 -2.60 1.04
CA TYR A 178 19.13 -3.30 1.06
C TYR A 178 18.44 -3.27 -0.31
N ILE A 179 18.76 -2.29 -1.15
CA ILE A 179 18.17 -2.19 -2.49
C ILE A 179 18.84 -3.22 -3.41
N PRO A 180 18.06 -4.06 -4.12
CA PRO A 180 18.62 -4.99 -5.10
C PRO A 180 19.48 -4.28 -6.16
N ALA A 181 20.45 -4.98 -6.74
CA ALA A 181 21.42 -4.40 -7.65
C ALA A 181 20.78 -3.69 -8.85
N TYR A 182 21.26 -2.49 -9.14
CA TYR A 182 20.84 -1.61 -10.23
C TYR A 182 22.03 -0.81 -10.77
N ASP A 183 21.87 -0.16 -11.92
CA ASP A 183 22.89 0.74 -12.48
C ASP A 183 23.16 1.91 -11.53
N SER A 184 24.41 2.04 -11.05
CA SER A 184 24.78 3.00 -10.02
C SER A 184 24.44 4.46 -10.36
N TRP A 185 24.43 4.87 -11.64
CA TRP A 185 24.04 6.23 -12.05
C TRP A 185 22.54 6.52 -11.87
N LYS A 186 21.73 5.51 -11.52
CA LYS A 186 20.30 5.68 -11.16
C LYS A 186 20.09 6.06 -9.69
N TRP A 187 21.16 6.15 -8.88
CA TRP A 187 21.06 6.50 -7.47
C TRP A 187 20.21 7.75 -7.19
N GLY A 188 20.28 8.76 -8.08
CA GLY A 188 19.50 9.98 -7.96
C GLY A 188 17.97 9.78 -8.00
N MET A 189 17.50 8.62 -8.47
CA MET A 189 16.05 8.28 -8.43
C MET A 189 15.60 7.87 -7.02
N LEU A 190 16.52 7.46 -6.17
CA LEU A 190 16.29 7.10 -4.76
C LEU A 190 16.57 8.28 -3.83
N ASP A 191 17.53 9.15 -4.21
CA ASP A 191 18.00 10.23 -3.34
C ASP A 191 17.01 11.38 -3.22
N TRP A 192 16.80 11.83 -2.00
CA TRP A 192 16.20 13.12 -1.70
C TRP A 192 16.86 13.72 -0.46
N LYS A 193 17.53 14.86 -0.65
CA LYS A 193 18.28 15.57 0.41
C LYS A 193 19.29 14.67 1.14
N ASN A 194 20.12 13.94 0.38
CA ASN A 194 21.15 13.03 0.87
C ASN A 194 20.63 11.84 1.71
N ASN A 195 19.41 11.42 1.48
CA ASN A 195 18.83 10.20 2.03
C ASN A 195 18.10 9.42 0.93
N ILE A 196 17.98 8.12 1.10
CA ILE A 196 17.03 7.33 0.33
C ILE A 196 15.65 7.69 0.85
N ASN A 197 14.77 8.12 -0.06
CA ASN A 197 13.40 8.50 0.27
C ASN A 197 12.42 7.70 -0.58
N PRO A 198 11.78 6.66 -0.04
CA PRO A 198 10.84 5.81 -0.77
C PRO A 198 9.68 6.57 -1.42
N MET A 199 9.11 7.58 -0.74
CA MET A 199 8.04 8.39 -1.33
C MET A 199 8.55 9.22 -2.51
N ALA A 200 9.69 9.90 -2.38
CA ALA A 200 10.28 10.66 -3.49
C ALA A 200 10.65 9.74 -4.66
N SER A 201 11.18 8.56 -4.37
CA SER A 201 11.47 7.54 -5.39
C SER A 201 10.20 7.10 -6.12
N ALA A 202 9.11 6.82 -5.38
CA ALA A 202 7.83 6.47 -5.98
C ALA A 202 7.29 7.58 -6.88
N VAL A 203 7.32 8.83 -6.40
CA VAL A 203 6.87 9.99 -7.20
C VAL A 203 7.67 10.10 -8.49
N ARG A 204 8.99 9.86 -8.49
CA ARG A 204 9.83 9.91 -9.71
C ARG A 204 9.60 8.74 -10.65
N CYS A 205 9.44 7.54 -10.12
CA CYS A 205 9.50 6.29 -10.89
C CYS A 205 8.14 5.80 -11.36
N ALA A 206 7.05 6.12 -10.66
CA ALA A 206 5.71 5.70 -11.05
C ALA A 206 5.25 6.38 -12.36
N TRP A 207 4.40 5.70 -13.12
CA TRP A 207 3.81 6.23 -14.33
C TRP A 207 2.82 7.36 -14.03
N LYS A 208 2.01 7.17 -12.99
CA LYS A 208 1.07 8.17 -12.45
C LYS A 208 1.14 8.20 -10.94
N VAL A 209 0.84 9.38 -10.40
CA VAL A 209 0.78 9.64 -8.96
C VAL A 209 -0.57 10.25 -8.65
N ASN A 210 -1.21 9.77 -7.61
CA ASN A 210 -2.40 10.43 -7.11
C ASN A 210 -2.37 10.58 -5.57
N THR A 211 -3.26 11.41 -5.09
CA THR A 211 -3.53 11.56 -3.66
C THR A 211 -5.03 11.68 -3.43
N VAL A 212 -5.43 11.72 -2.18
CA VAL A 212 -6.80 11.52 -1.67
C VAL A 212 -7.78 12.68 -1.91
N SER A 213 -7.34 13.81 -2.47
CA SER A 213 -8.21 14.87 -2.97
C SER A 213 -7.46 15.87 -3.88
N GLN A 214 -8.19 16.64 -4.67
CA GLN A 214 -7.59 17.69 -5.49
C GLN A 214 -6.91 18.77 -4.64
N SER A 215 -7.58 19.22 -3.57
CA SER A 215 -7.03 20.21 -2.65
C SER A 215 -5.76 19.72 -1.97
N TYR A 216 -5.70 18.43 -1.60
CA TYR A 216 -4.50 17.87 -1.00
C TYR A 216 -3.35 17.75 -2.01
N MET A 217 -3.63 17.43 -3.27
CA MET A 217 -2.59 17.46 -4.32
C MET A 217 -2.02 18.87 -4.51
N GLU A 218 -2.86 19.88 -4.43
CA GLU A 218 -2.40 21.27 -4.47
C GLU A 218 -1.59 21.63 -3.23
N GLU A 219 -2.05 21.25 -2.04
CA GLU A 219 -1.34 21.46 -0.79
C GLU A 219 0.08 20.86 -0.81
N LEU A 220 0.25 19.63 -1.33
CA LEU A 220 1.55 18.97 -1.43
C LEU A 220 2.58 19.75 -2.27
N ARG A 221 2.17 20.67 -3.12
CA ARG A 221 3.07 21.57 -3.87
C ARG A 221 3.64 22.70 -3.01
N TYR A 222 3.04 22.97 -1.85
CA TYR A 222 3.44 24.04 -0.93
C TYR A 222 3.80 23.53 0.46
N ASN A 223 3.30 22.38 0.86
CA ASN A 223 3.48 21.79 2.18
C ASN A 223 3.56 20.27 2.09
N ALA A 224 4.74 19.75 1.78
CA ALA A 224 5.00 18.32 1.60
C ALA A 224 6.22 17.83 2.39
N ASN A 225 6.51 18.47 3.53
CA ASN A 225 7.66 18.12 4.38
C ASN A 225 8.98 18.00 3.60
N GLY A 226 9.20 18.95 2.68
CA GLY A 226 10.43 19.06 1.91
C GLY A 226 10.39 18.38 0.54
N LEU A 227 9.24 17.87 0.08
CA LEU A 227 9.03 17.33 -1.28
C LEU A 227 8.35 18.33 -2.23
N GLU A 228 8.11 19.57 -1.83
CA GLU A 228 7.36 20.59 -2.59
C GLU A 228 7.91 20.76 -4.01
N ALA A 229 9.21 20.92 -4.14
CA ALA A 229 9.89 21.07 -5.43
C ALA A 229 9.72 19.84 -6.34
N LEU A 230 9.66 18.65 -5.75
CA LEU A 230 9.44 17.40 -6.48
C LEU A 230 8.01 17.35 -7.03
N PHE A 231 7.00 17.69 -6.22
CA PHE A 231 5.61 17.71 -6.68
C PHE A 231 5.37 18.78 -7.76
N GLU A 232 6.02 19.93 -7.65
CA GLU A 232 5.95 20.96 -8.71
C GLU A 232 6.61 20.47 -10.00
N TYR A 233 7.77 19.80 -9.92
CA TYR A 233 8.47 19.25 -11.08
C TYR A 233 7.65 18.14 -11.76
N GLU A 234 7.07 17.24 -10.99
CA GLU A 234 6.34 16.05 -11.49
C GLU A 234 4.83 16.28 -11.67
N LYS A 235 4.36 17.53 -11.57
CA LYS A 235 2.92 17.88 -11.59
C LYS A 235 2.14 17.30 -12.78
N GLY A 236 2.79 17.12 -13.93
CA GLY A 236 2.14 16.59 -15.15
C GLY A 236 1.64 15.14 -15.04
N LYS A 237 2.10 14.39 -14.03
CA LYS A 237 1.61 13.04 -13.77
C LYS A 237 0.88 12.90 -12.43
N CYS A 238 0.73 14.01 -11.68
CA CYS A 238 0.11 14.04 -10.37
C CYS A 238 -1.35 14.51 -10.46
N THR A 239 -2.25 13.78 -9.79
CA THR A 239 -3.70 14.09 -9.81
C THR A 239 -4.29 13.85 -8.42
N GLY A 240 -5.15 14.74 -7.95
CA GLY A 240 -5.95 14.53 -6.75
C GLY A 240 -7.26 13.80 -7.10
N ILE A 241 -7.56 12.71 -6.40
CA ILE A 241 -8.82 11.95 -6.55
C ILE A 241 -9.48 11.86 -5.18
N LEU A 242 -10.69 12.41 -5.04
CA LEU A 242 -11.39 12.35 -3.77
C LEU A 242 -11.74 10.90 -3.42
N ASN A 243 -11.40 10.49 -2.19
CA ASN A 243 -11.78 9.17 -1.70
C ASN A 243 -13.30 9.04 -1.61
N GLY A 244 -13.80 7.88 -2.02
CA GLY A 244 -15.15 7.43 -1.68
C GLY A 244 -15.19 6.78 -0.29
N ILE A 245 -16.35 6.26 0.08
CA ILE A 245 -16.56 5.46 1.28
C ILE A 245 -17.14 4.10 0.90
N ASP A 246 -16.88 3.09 1.72
CA ASP A 246 -17.57 1.81 1.61
C ASP A 246 -19.00 1.95 2.19
N THR A 247 -19.98 2.06 1.31
CA THR A 247 -21.38 2.27 1.69
C THR A 247 -22.03 1.04 2.34
N GLU A 248 -21.40 -0.11 2.32
CA GLU A 248 -21.84 -1.31 3.04
C GLU A 248 -21.33 -1.31 4.49
N VAL A 249 -20.11 -0.82 4.71
CA VAL A 249 -19.50 -0.69 6.05
C VAL A 249 -20.03 0.56 6.77
N TRP A 250 -20.12 1.68 6.05
CA TRP A 250 -20.58 2.97 6.60
C TRP A 250 -22.08 3.19 6.34
N ASP A 251 -22.92 2.22 6.73
CA ASP A 251 -24.36 2.31 6.62
C ASP A 251 -24.99 2.50 8.01
N PRO A 252 -25.50 3.71 8.34
CA PRO A 252 -26.12 3.96 9.63
C PRO A 252 -27.42 3.16 9.87
N ALA A 253 -28.00 2.55 8.85
CA ALA A 253 -29.18 1.71 9.00
C ALA A 253 -28.85 0.33 9.58
N THR A 254 -27.61 -0.15 9.34
CA THR A 254 -27.16 -1.50 9.73
C THR A 254 -25.96 -1.52 10.67
N ASP A 255 -25.34 -0.36 10.93
CA ASP A 255 -24.15 -0.23 11.76
C ASP A 255 -24.44 -0.69 13.22
N GLU A 256 -23.73 -1.73 13.65
CA GLU A 256 -23.87 -2.30 15.00
C GLU A 256 -23.15 -1.51 16.11
N TYR A 257 -22.28 -0.56 15.75
CA TYR A 257 -21.51 0.23 16.70
C TYR A 257 -22.20 1.51 17.15
N ILE A 258 -23.28 1.93 16.49
CA ILE A 258 -24.02 3.12 16.89
C ILE A 258 -25.22 2.76 17.80
N ALA A 259 -25.45 3.59 18.81
CA ALA A 259 -26.51 3.35 19.81
C ALA A 259 -27.92 3.35 19.21
N LYS A 260 -28.14 4.03 18.08
CA LYS A 260 -29.42 4.09 17.36
C LYS A 260 -29.19 4.13 15.87
N ASN A 261 -29.58 3.06 15.18
CA ASN A 261 -29.63 3.02 13.72
C ASN A 261 -30.63 4.03 13.18
N PHE A 262 -30.35 4.57 11.98
CA PHE A 262 -31.21 5.56 11.35
C PHE A 262 -31.10 5.48 9.81
N SER A 263 -32.20 5.88 9.16
CA SER A 263 -32.25 6.10 7.70
C SER A 263 -32.30 7.60 7.39
N VAL A 264 -32.42 7.94 6.12
CA VAL A 264 -32.61 9.33 5.67
C VAL A 264 -33.82 9.98 6.36
N GLU A 265 -34.93 9.24 6.51
CA GLU A 265 -36.16 9.75 7.12
C GLU A 265 -36.09 9.95 8.63
N THR A 266 -35.16 9.26 9.29
CA THR A 266 -34.99 9.27 10.75
C THR A 266 -33.67 9.85 11.23
N VAL A 267 -32.91 10.49 10.33
CA VAL A 267 -31.56 10.96 10.59
C VAL A 267 -31.45 11.90 11.78
N ASP A 268 -32.35 12.87 11.93
CA ASP A 268 -32.31 13.83 13.04
C ASP A 268 -32.48 13.17 14.40
N LYS A 269 -33.43 12.23 14.51
CA LYS A 269 -33.67 11.48 15.75
C LYS A 269 -32.49 10.55 16.07
N GLY A 270 -31.98 9.84 15.06
CA GLY A 270 -30.83 8.93 15.18
C GLY A 270 -29.58 9.65 15.61
N LYS A 271 -29.21 10.70 14.90
CA LYS A 271 -28.02 11.51 15.23
C LYS A 271 -28.10 12.16 16.62
N ARG A 272 -29.27 12.69 17.00
CA ARG A 272 -29.45 13.26 18.37
C ARG A 272 -29.25 12.20 19.46
N LYS A 273 -29.73 10.98 19.25
CA LYS A 273 -29.56 9.90 20.22
C LYS A 273 -28.07 9.48 20.28
N ASN A 274 -27.45 9.22 19.14
CA ASN A 274 -26.06 8.81 19.08
C ASN A 274 -25.12 9.86 19.71
N LYS A 275 -25.38 11.16 19.47
CA LYS A 275 -24.61 12.25 20.10
C LYS A 275 -24.72 12.28 21.62
N LYS A 276 -25.81 11.78 22.21
CA LYS A 276 -25.97 11.74 23.69
C LYS A 276 -25.26 10.54 24.32
N GLU A 277 -25.03 9.50 23.56
CA GLU A 277 -24.35 8.26 24.02
C GLU A 277 -22.82 8.34 23.86
N LEU A 278 -22.31 9.27 23.01
CA LEU A 278 -20.89 9.62 22.92
C LEU A 278 -20.46 10.51 24.09
#